data_a3e23d5f421c00c734d3d102b58a76d7
#
_entry.id   a3e23d5f421c00c734d3d102b58a76d7
#
_cell.length_a   1.000
_cell.length_b   1.000
_cell.length_c   1.000
_cell.angle_alpha   90.00
_cell.angle_beta   90.00
_cell.angle_gamma   90.00
#
_symmetry.space_group_name_H-M   'P 1'
#
loop_
_entity.id
_entity.type
_entity.pdbx_description
1 polymer ?
#
loop_
_entity_poly.entity_id
_entity_poly.type
_entity_poly.pdbx_seq_one_letter_code
_entity_poly.pdbx_strand_id
1 'polypeptide(L)'
;MPPKAKISRQQISDAALDFVRDRGIGALNARELAARIGCSTQPIFTCFSGMEEVMEEVMRRAYDCYYAMQREDMAKGEYPPVKASGMAYIRFAKEEKELFRFLFMRDRRKEEGTVDPPDALIAKICEETGMTREEAILFHAELWIMVHGIGTMIATDYFKWEKETVSGILTDVYFGLLLRYKERKMRTDEGN
;
A
#
# COMPACT_ATOMS: atom_id res chain seq x y z
N MET A 1 23.84 37.33 -16.66
CA MET A 1 22.87 36.55 -15.89
C MET A 1 23.49 35.20 -15.57
N PRO A 2 23.53 34.76 -14.32
CA PRO A 2 23.96 33.41 -14.02
C PRO A 2 23.03 32.43 -14.73
N PRO A 3 23.53 31.29 -15.24
CA PRO A 3 22.69 30.28 -15.88
C PRO A 3 21.65 29.78 -14.87
N LYS A 4 20.36 29.76 -15.26
CA LYS A 4 19.32 29.15 -14.42
C LYS A 4 19.72 27.72 -14.12
N ALA A 5 19.74 27.35 -12.84
CA ALA A 5 20.06 26.00 -12.41
C ALA A 5 19.19 25.00 -13.20
N LYS A 6 19.83 24.01 -13.83
CA LYS A 6 19.14 23.00 -14.62
C LYS A 6 18.33 22.11 -13.68
N ILE A 7 17.01 22.08 -13.83
CA ILE A 7 16.13 21.25 -13.02
C ILE A 7 16.42 19.78 -13.33
N SER A 8 16.70 19.00 -12.30
CA SER A 8 17.02 17.59 -12.42
C SER A 8 15.76 16.71 -12.47
N ARG A 9 15.89 15.49 -13.03
CA ARG A 9 14.84 14.46 -12.99
C ARG A 9 14.38 14.20 -11.55
N GLN A 10 15.32 14.13 -10.60
CA GLN A 10 15.02 13.92 -9.19
C GLN A 10 14.12 15.03 -8.62
N GLN A 11 14.43 16.29 -8.88
CA GLN A 11 13.62 17.42 -8.40
C GLN A 11 12.20 17.40 -8.99
N ILE A 12 12.05 17.00 -10.25
CA ILE A 12 10.73 16.85 -10.88
C ILE A 12 9.97 15.70 -10.21
N SER A 13 10.63 14.55 -9.97
CA SER A 13 10.02 13.39 -9.32
C SER A 13 9.59 13.69 -7.88
N ASP A 14 10.42 14.42 -7.11
CA ASP A 14 10.10 14.84 -5.74
C ASP A 14 8.87 15.76 -5.74
N ALA A 15 8.87 16.77 -6.60
CA ALA A 15 7.75 17.72 -6.71
C ALA A 15 6.45 17.03 -7.19
N ALA A 16 6.55 16.03 -8.08
CA ALA A 16 5.41 15.27 -8.56
C ALA A 16 4.80 14.38 -7.45
N LEU A 17 5.64 13.70 -6.67
CA LEU A 17 5.18 12.90 -5.52
C LEU A 17 4.48 13.77 -4.48
N ASP A 18 5.09 14.92 -4.12
CA ASP A 18 4.51 15.86 -3.17
C ASP A 18 3.22 16.51 -3.71
N PHE A 19 3.14 16.73 -5.02
CA PHE A 19 1.92 17.20 -5.65
C PHE A 19 0.77 16.20 -5.48
N VAL A 20 1.07 14.90 -5.73
CA VAL A 20 0.07 13.84 -5.60
C VAL A 20 -0.36 13.64 -4.14
N ARG A 21 0.54 13.76 -3.17
CA ARG A 21 0.19 13.77 -1.74
C ARG A 21 -0.83 14.84 -1.39
N ASP A 22 -0.66 16.04 -1.95
CA ASP A 22 -1.49 17.19 -1.62
C ASP A 22 -2.82 17.22 -2.36
N ARG A 23 -2.84 16.78 -3.64
CA ARG A 23 -3.95 17.02 -4.56
C ARG A 23 -4.49 15.79 -5.29
N GLY A 24 -3.86 14.64 -5.09
CA GLY A 24 -4.19 13.40 -5.79
C GLY A 24 -3.68 13.35 -7.23
N ILE A 25 -3.63 12.12 -7.77
CA ILE A 25 -3.10 11.85 -9.11
C ILE A 25 -3.95 12.47 -10.23
N GLY A 26 -5.27 12.58 -10.04
CA GLY A 26 -6.18 13.14 -11.04
C GLY A 26 -5.95 14.61 -11.38
N ALA A 27 -5.29 15.36 -10.47
CA ALA A 27 -4.94 16.75 -10.70
C ALA A 27 -3.57 16.94 -11.35
N LEU A 28 -2.73 15.87 -11.42
CA LEU A 28 -1.36 15.96 -11.91
C LEU A 28 -1.34 16.11 -13.44
N ASN A 29 -0.79 17.22 -13.90
CA ASN A 29 -0.48 17.47 -15.31
C ASN A 29 0.77 18.34 -15.44
N ALA A 30 1.31 18.47 -16.65
CA ALA A 30 2.58 19.17 -16.88
C ALA A 30 2.54 20.65 -16.47
N ARG A 31 1.40 21.34 -16.60
CA ARG A 31 1.28 22.76 -16.24
C ARG A 31 1.29 22.94 -14.74
N GLU A 32 0.50 22.17 -14.01
CA GLU A 32 0.42 22.21 -12.56
C GLU A 32 1.77 21.81 -11.93
N LEU A 33 2.43 20.77 -12.45
CA LEU A 33 3.74 20.36 -11.99
C LEU A 33 4.80 21.43 -12.25
N ALA A 34 4.83 22.02 -13.45
CA ALA A 34 5.73 23.12 -13.78
C ALA A 34 5.50 24.35 -12.87
N ALA A 35 4.25 24.70 -12.60
CA ALA A 35 3.88 25.77 -11.69
C ALA A 35 4.39 25.51 -10.26
N ARG A 36 4.25 24.26 -9.76
CA ARG A 36 4.76 23.87 -8.43
C ARG A 36 6.28 23.98 -8.33
N ILE A 37 7.01 23.64 -9.41
CA ILE A 37 8.48 23.73 -9.47
C ILE A 37 8.95 25.19 -9.69
N GLY A 38 8.09 26.06 -10.23
CA GLY A 38 8.45 27.43 -10.61
C GLY A 38 9.20 27.52 -11.94
N CYS A 39 8.85 26.65 -12.91
CA CYS A 39 9.48 26.62 -14.22
C CYS A 39 8.45 26.51 -15.38
N SER A 40 8.94 26.47 -16.63
CA SER A 40 8.13 26.07 -17.79
C SER A 40 7.98 24.54 -17.85
N THR A 41 7.10 24.04 -18.72
CA THR A 41 6.94 22.59 -18.92
C THR A 41 8.12 21.93 -19.64
N GLN A 42 8.99 22.70 -20.32
CA GLN A 42 10.10 22.18 -21.09
C GLN A 42 11.08 21.31 -20.29
N PRO A 43 11.53 21.66 -19.06
CA PRO A 43 12.38 20.80 -18.23
C PRO A 43 11.76 19.43 -17.94
N ILE A 44 10.44 19.36 -17.77
CA ILE A 44 9.74 18.10 -17.52
C ILE A 44 9.91 17.17 -18.71
N PHE A 45 9.61 17.65 -19.92
CA PHE A 45 9.74 16.87 -21.16
C PHE A 45 11.19 16.70 -21.66
N THR A 46 12.15 17.37 -21.02
CA THR A 46 13.58 17.08 -21.22
C THR A 46 14.02 15.87 -20.40
N CYS A 47 13.41 15.66 -19.22
CA CYS A 47 13.76 14.59 -18.28
C CYS A 47 12.88 13.35 -18.40
N PHE A 48 11.66 13.51 -18.94
CA PHE A 48 10.65 12.45 -19.09
C PHE A 48 10.08 12.48 -20.51
N SER A 49 9.78 11.32 -21.07
CA SER A 49 9.19 11.19 -22.42
C SER A 49 7.74 11.69 -22.50
N GLY A 50 7.05 11.74 -21.34
CA GLY A 50 5.66 12.19 -21.21
C GLY A 50 5.17 12.17 -19.78
N MET A 51 3.92 12.58 -19.58
CA MET A 51 3.30 12.54 -18.24
C MET A 51 3.04 11.11 -17.75
N GLU A 52 2.92 10.15 -18.66
CA GLU A 52 2.79 8.73 -18.29
C GLU A 52 4.04 8.25 -17.54
N GLU A 53 5.23 8.55 -18.04
CA GLU A 53 6.49 8.21 -17.36
C GLU A 53 6.63 8.93 -16.01
N VAL A 54 6.13 10.17 -15.89
CA VAL A 54 6.07 10.87 -14.61
C VAL A 54 5.15 10.14 -13.64
N MET A 55 3.97 9.71 -14.08
CA MET A 55 3.02 8.96 -13.24
C MET A 55 3.56 7.60 -12.81
N GLU A 56 4.27 6.88 -13.69
CA GLU A 56 4.96 5.63 -13.36
C GLU A 56 6.03 5.85 -12.27
N GLU A 57 6.82 6.91 -12.40
CA GLU A 57 7.82 7.27 -11.40
C GLU A 57 7.18 7.63 -10.05
N VAL A 58 6.07 8.38 -10.06
CA VAL A 58 5.30 8.67 -8.83
C VAL A 58 4.76 7.39 -8.21
N MET A 59 4.24 6.46 -9.02
CA MET A 59 3.74 5.16 -8.55
C MET A 59 4.83 4.35 -7.87
N ARG A 60 5.99 4.22 -8.51
CA ARG A 60 7.15 3.52 -7.95
C ARG A 60 7.53 4.11 -6.59
N ARG A 61 7.64 5.44 -6.49
CA ARG A 61 8.01 6.13 -5.25
C ARG A 61 6.93 6.04 -4.17
N ALA A 62 5.66 6.04 -4.55
CA ALA A 62 4.56 5.82 -3.61
C ALA A 62 4.63 4.40 -3.00
N TYR A 63 4.98 3.38 -3.81
CA TYR A 63 5.27 2.04 -3.27
C TYR A 63 6.50 2.04 -2.37
N ASP A 64 7.58 2.76 -2.72
CA ASP A 64 8.77 2.89 -1.87
C ASP A 64 8.41 3.48 -0.49
N CYS A 65 7.53 4.50 -0.45
CA CYS A 65 7.01 5.08 0.79
C CYS A 65 6.21 4.05 1.60
N TYR A 66 5.31 3.31 0.96
CA TYR A 66 4.53 2.26 1.61
C TYR A 66 5.42 1.16 2.20
N TYR A 67 6.36 0.63 1.41
CA TYR A 67 7.26 -0.42 1.91
C TYR A 67 8.24 0.09 2.97
N ALA A 68 8.65 1.36 2.92
CA ALA A 68 9.48 1.95 3.98
C ALA A 68 8.70 1.99 5.30
N MET A 69 7.44 2.42 5.28
CA MET A 69 6.56 2.45 6.45
C MET A 69 6.30 1.05 7.00
N GLN A 70 6.09 0.06 6.12
CA GLN A 70 5.91 -1.33 6.50
C GLN A 70 7.15 -1.89 7.20
N ARG A 71 8.35 -1.66 6.63
CA ARG A 71 9.62 -2.09 7.26
C ARG A 71 9.85 -1.43 8.60
N GLU A 72 9.53 -0.14 8.73
CA GLU A 72 9.62 0.59 9.99
C GLU A 72 8.73 -0.03 11.06
N ASP A 73 7.45 -0.30 10.76
CA ASP A 73 6.51 -0.87 11.72
C ASP A 73 6.85 -2.33 12.09
N MET A 74 7.33 -3.12 11.13
CA MET A 74 7.82 -4.47 11.42
C MET A 74 9.07 -4.44 12.32
N ALA A 75 9.98 -3.49 12.11
CA ALA A 75 11.20 -3.35 12.91
C ALA A 75 10.94 -2.92 14.36
N LYS A 76 9.81 -2.24 14.64
CA LYS A 76 9.41 -1.87 16.00
C LYS A 76 9.07 -3.09 16.88
N GLY A 77 8.69 -4.20 16.28
CA GLY A 77 8.31 -5.43 17.01
C GLY A 77 7.08 -5.27 17.91
N GLU A 78 6.25 -4.25 17.70
CA GLU A 78 5.04 -3.99 18.49
C GLU A 78 3.99 -5.09 18.28
N TYR A 79 3.95 -5.67 17.09
CA TYR A 79 3.00 -6.71 16.70
C TYR A 79 3.70 -7.89 16.02
N PRO A 80 3.08 -9.09 16.05
CA PRO A 80 3.52 -10.20 15.20
C PRO A 80 3.53 -9.80 13.71
N PRO A 81 4.39 -10.40 12.86
CA PRO A 81 4.63 -9.95 11.49
C PRO A 81 3.38 -9.75 10.64
N VAL A 82 2.43 -10.69 10.68
CA VAL A 82 1.17 -10.62 9.91
C VAL A 82 0.34 -9.40 10.34
N LYS A 83 0.19 -9.19 11.66
CA LYS A 83 -0.53 -8.04 12.20
C LYS A 83 0.21 -6.73 11.94
N ALA A 84 1.54 -6.72 12.08
CA ALA A 84 2.37 -5.55 11.80
C ALA A 84 2.19 -5.07 10.35
N SER A 85 2.17 -6.00 9.38
CA SER A 85 1.91 -5.69 7.98
C SER A 85 0.54 -5.04 7.77
N GLY A 86 -0.52 -5.57 8.40
CA GLY A 86 -1.88 -5.01 8.33
C GLY A 86 -1.97 -3.63 8.98
N MET A 87 -1.35 -3.44 10.14
CA MET A 87 -1.31 -2.14 10.83
C MET A 87 -0.56 -1.08 10.03
N ALA A 88 0.57 -1.45 9.39
CA ALA A 88 1.32 -0.55 8.52
C ALA A 88 0.50 -0.13 7.28
N TYR A 89 -0.24 -1.05 6.67
CA TYR A 89 -1.14 -0.74 5.56
C TYR A 89 -2.22 0.28 5.95
N ILE A 90 -2.84 0.09 7.12
CA ILE A 90 -3.87 0.99 7.65
C ILE A 90 -3.26 2.34 8.04
N ARG A 91 -2.04 2.36 8.62
CA ARG A 91 -1.30 3.60 8.89
C ARG A 91 -1.04 4.38 7.60
N PHE A 92 -0.60 3.70 6.54
CA PHE A 92 -0.39 4.33 5.24
C PHE A 92 -1.68 4.95 4.67
N ALA A 93 -2.81 4.24 4.78
CA ALA A 93 -4.12 4.78 4.40
C ALA A 93 -4.52 6.04 5.20
N LYS A 94 -4.09 6.15 6.46
CA LYS A 94 -4.36 7.28 7.34
C LYS A 94 -3.44 8.48 7.07
N GLU A 95 -2.15 8.23 6.93
CA GLU A 95 -1.12 9.27 6.83
C GLU A 95 -0.90 9.74 5.39
N GLU A 96 -1.03 8.85 4.41
CA GLU A 96 -0.75 9.09 2.99
C GLU A 96 -2.00 8.83 2.12
N LYS A 97 -3.14 9.47 2.47
CA LYS A 97 -4.46 9.21 1.87
C LYS A 97 -4.46 9.21 0.35
N GLU A 98 -3.88 10.24 -0.27
CA GLU A 98 -3.90 10.38 -1.73
C GLU A 98 -2.96 9.37 -2.40
N LEU A 99 -1.83 9.03 -1.79
CA LEU A 99 -0.97 7.95 -2.28
C LEU A 99 -1.65 6.58 -2.11
N PHE A 100 -2.34 6.36 -0.99
CA PHE A 100 -3.12 5.14 -0.78
C PHE A 100 -4.21 4.97 -1.85
N ARG A 101 -4.98 6.03 -2.12
CA ARG A 101 -6.00 6.04 -3.18
C ARG A 101 -5.39 5.73 -4.54
N PHE A 102 -4.28 6.37 -4.85
CA PHE A 102 -3.56 6.17 -6.10
C PHE A 102 -3.04 4.74 -6.26
N LEU A 103 -2.49 4.12 -5.22
CA LEU A 103 -1.94 2.77 -5.29
C LEU A 103 -3.02 1.67 -5.26
N PHE A 104 -4.01 1.81 -4.38
CA PHE A 104 -4.86 0.69 -3.98
C PHE A 104 -6.34 0.85 -4.35
N MET A 105 -6.79 2.05 -4.75
CA MET A 105 -8.18 2.33 -5.11
C MET A 105 -8.36 2.70 -6.60
N ARG A 106 -7.33 2.49 -7.41
CA ARG A 106 -7.36 2.76 -8.86
C ARG A 106 -7.95 1.60 -9.66
N ASP A 107 -8.39 1.89 -10.86
CA ASP A 107 -8.79 0.87 -11.83
C ASP A 107 -7.57 0.09 -12.31
N ARG A 108 -7.60 -1.23 -12.15
CA ARG A 108 -6.52 -2.15 -12.49
C ARG A 108 -6.85 -3.07 -13.66
N ARG A 109 -7.94 -2.83 -14.39
CA ARG A 109 -8.38 -3.70 -15.51
C ARG A 109 -7.36 -3.84 -16.63
N LYS A 110 -6.42 -2.91 -16.74
CA LYS A 110 -5.35 -2.93 -17.75
C LYS A 110 -4.03 -3.53 -17.23
N GLU A 111 -3.98 -3.92 -15.98
CA GLU A 111 -2.80 -4.52 -15.39
C GLU A 111 -2.87 -6.04 -15.54
N GLU A 112 -1.79 -6.62 -16.03
CA GLU A 112 -1.65 -8.07 -16.09
C GLU A 112 -1.23 -8.63 -14.73
N GLY A 113 -1.91 -9.68 -14.30
CA GLY A 113 -1.55 -10.43 -13.09
C GLY A 113 -2.29 -10.03 -11.83
N THR A 114 -2.20 -10.90 -10.84
CA THR A 114 -2.64 -10.69 -9.46
C THR A 114 -1.49 -10.15 -8.63
N VAL A 115 -1.79 -9.35 -7.62
CA VAL A 115 -0.78 -8.98 -6.62
C VAL A 115 -0.67 -10.15 -5.65
N ASP A 116 0.31 -10.98 -5.87
CA ASP A 116 0.60 -12.08 -4.96
C ASP A 116 1.10 -11.56 -3.61
N PRO A 117 0.71 -12.20 -2.51
CA PRO A 117 1.24 -11.84 -1.20
C PRO A 117 2.74 -12.14 -1.14
N PRO A 118 3.52 -11.36 -0.36
CA PRO A 118 4.95 -11.63 -0.20
C PRO A 118 5.22 -13.05 0.30
N ASP A 119 6.07 -13.81 -0.40
CA ASP A 119 6.42 -15.20 -0.04
C ASP A 119 6.87 -15.35 1.41
N ALA A 120 7.64 -14.39 1.93
CA ALA A 120 8.08 -14.40 3.32
C ALA A 120 6.91 -14.34 4.33
N LEU A 121 5.84 -13.60 4.00
CA LEU A 121 4.65 -13.51 4.84
C LEU A 121 3.84 -14.81 4.81
N ILE A 122 3.69 -15.42 3.63
CA ILE A 122 3.03 -16.72 3.49
C ILE A 122 3.82 -17.81 4.22
N ALA A 123 5.14 -17.85 4.07
CA ALA A 123 5.99 -18.80 4.80
C ALA A 123 5.81 -18.66 6.32
N LYS A 124 5.70 -17.42 6.81
CA LYS A 124 5.48 -17.16 8.25
C LYS A 124 4.12 -17.66 8.72
N ILE A 125 3.07 -17.46 7.92
CA ILE A 125 1.73 -18.00 8.24
C ILE A 125 1.78 -19.53 8.30
N CYS A 126 2.41 -20.21 7.33
CA CYS A 126 2.57 -21.67 7.35
C CYS A 126 3.30 -22.14 8.62
N GLU A 127 4.42 -21.48 8.98
CA GLU A 127 5.21 -21.82 10.17
C GLU A 127 4.38 -21.71 11.46
N GLU A 128 3.63 -20.60 11.61
CA GLU A 128 2.87 -20.32 12.84
C GLU A 128 1.57 -21.10 12.98
N THR A 129 0.96 -21.50 11.86
CA THR A 129 -0.39 -22.08 11.87
C THR A 129 -0.43 -23.55 11.49
N GLY A 130 0.62 -24.07 10.84
CA GLY A 130 0.64 -25.43 10.25
C GLY A 130 -0.24 -25.57 9.00
N MET A 131 -0.63 -24.46 8.36
CA MET A 131 -1.36 -24.45 7.10
C MET A 131 -0.47 -24.84 5.92
N THR A 132 -1.07 -25.43 4.89
CA THR A 132 -0.40 -25.57 3.58
C THR A 132 -0.21 -24.19 2.95
N ARG A 133 0.61 -24.09 1.90
CA ARG A 133 0.81 -22.82 1.19
C ARG A 133 -0.50 -22.28 0.61
N GLU A 134 -1.32 -23.13 0.04
CA GLU A 134 -2.61 -22.77 -0.56
C GLU A 134 -3.59 -22.25 0.50
N GLU A 135 -3.65 -22.92 1.65
CA GLU A 135 -4.46 -22.48 2.79
C GLU A 135 -3.97 -21.15 3.34
N ALA A 136 -2.66 -20.95 3.46
CA ALA A 136 -2.06 -19.72 3.94
C ALA A 136 -2.30 -18.53 2.98
N ILE A 137 -2.28 -18.74 1.66
CA ILE A 137 -2.64 -17.74 0.66
C ILE A 137 -4.10 -17.32 0.82
N LEU A 138 -5.02 -18.28 0.96
CA LEU A 138 -6.44 -17.96 1.16
C LEU A 138 -6.68 -17.26 2.51
N PHE A 139 -6.06 -17.74 3.58
CA PHE A 139 -6.12 -17.11 4.90
C PHE A 139 -5.60 -15.67 4.86
N HIS A 140 -4.47 -15.43 4.18
CA HIS A 140 -3.95 -14.09 3.97
C HIS A 140 -4.91 -13.21 3.15
N ALA A 141 -5.54 -13.77 2.10
CA ALA A 141 -6.50 -13.03 1.28
C ALA A 141 -7.72 -12.58 2.09
N GLU A 142 -8.27 -13.44 2.98
CA GLU A 142 -9.37 -13.10 3.89
C GLU A 142 -8.98 -11.94 4.84
N LEU A 143 -7.76 -11.99 5.42
CA LEU A 143 -7.21 -10.90 6.24
C LEU A 143 -7.00 -9.63 5.43
N TRP A 144 -6.46 -9.75 4.21
CA TRP A 144 -6.19 -8.60 3.35
C TRP A 144 -7.46 -7.88 2.93
N ILE A 145 -8.54 -8.61 2.58
CA ILE A 145 -9.85 -8.02 2.27
C ILE A 145 -10.34 -7.14 3.43
N MET A 146 -10.25 -7.63 4.65
CA MET A 146 -10.63 -6.87 5.85
C MET A 146 -9.75 -5.63 6.04
N VAL A 147 -8.42 -5.79 5.98
CA VAL A 147 -7.46 -4.70 6.14
C VAL A 147 -7.63 -3.63 5.06
N HIS A 148 -7.88 -4.06 3.80
CA HIS A 148 -8.17 -3.16 2.69
C HIS A 148 -9.50 -2.41 2.90
N GLY A 149 -10.53 -3.08 3.39
CA GLY A 149 -11.81 -2.46 3.75
C GLY A 149 -11.63 -1.36 4.80
N ILE A 150 -10.90 -1.64 5.89
CA ILE A 150 -10.57 -0.65 6.92
C ILE A 150 -9.78 0.52 6.34
N GLY A 151 -8.72 0.22 5.56
CA GLY A 151 -7.89 1.24 4.91
C GLY A 151 -8.69 2.16 3.98
N THR A 152 -9.59 1.59 3.19
CA THR A 152 -10.49 2.35 2.30
C THR A 152 -11.42 3.27 3.07
N MET A 153 -12.03 2.78 4.16
CA MET A 153 -12.91 3.59 5.02
C MET A 153 -12.16 4.75 5.69
N ILE A 154 -10.90 4.53 6.10
CA ILE A 154 -10.06 5.57 6.68
C ILE A 154 -9.63 6.58 5.61
N ALA A 155 -9.16 6.13 4.44
CA ALA A 155 -8.72 7.01 3.36
C ALA A 155 -9.85 7.89 2.80
N THR A 156 -11.12 7.46 2.94
CA THR A 156 -12.31 8.21 2.53
C THR A 156 -12.97 9.00 3.67
N ASP A 157 -12.36 9.04 4.86
CA ASP A 157 -12.91 9.68 6.07
C ASP A 157 -14.30 9.16 6.47
N TYR A 158 -14.66 7.93 6.04
CA TYR A 158 -15.92 7.31 6.39
C TYR A 158 -15.96 6.91 7.87
N PHE A 159 -14.82 6.40 8.42
CA PHE A 159 -14.63 6.15 9.84
C PHE A 159 -13.32 6.79 10.35
N LYS A 160 -13.39 7.28 11.58
CA LYS A 160 -12.22 7.75 12.36
C LYS A 160 -12.02 6.78 13.51
N TRP A 161 -11.27 5.72 13.26
CA TRP A 161 -10.95 4.73 14.27
C TRP A 161 -9.61 5.02 14.93
N GLU A 162 -9.59 4.81 16.25
CA GLU A 162 -8.35 4.84 17.01
C GLU A 162 -7.53 3.57 16.75
N LYS A 163 -6.21 3.69 16.95
CA LYS A 163 -5.25 2.60 16.69
C LYS A 163 -5.61 1.33 17.46
N GLU A 164 -6.04 1.47 18.69
CA GLU A 164 -6.41 0.40 19.61
C GLU A 164 -7.63 -0.38 19.10
N THR A 165 -8.63 0.31 18.62
CA THR A 165 -9.84 -0.30 18.03
C THR A 165 -9.47 -1.13 16.80
N VAL A 166 -8.70 -0.55 15.89
CA VAL A 166 -8.23 -1.24 14.68
C VAL A 166 -7.39 -2.46 15.06
N SER A 167 -6.46 -2.30 15.99
CA SER A 167 -5.61 -3.40 16.49
C SER A 167 -6.44 -4.53 17.10
N GLY A 168 -7.50 -4.22 17.86
CA GLY A 168 -8.45 -5.19 18.39
C GLY A 168 -9.16 -5.97 17.29
N ILE A 169 -9.76 -5.26 16.33
CA ILE A 169 -10.45 -5.87 15.19
C ILE A 169 -9.53 -6.84 14.42
N LEU A 170 -8.29 -6.43 14.13
CA LEU A 170 -7.33 -7.30 13.44
C LEU A 170 -7.03 -8.57 14.24
N THR A 171 -6.92 -8.46 15.55
CA THR A 171 -6.70 -9.60 16.45
C THR A 171 -7.88 -10.56 16.44
N ASP A 172 -9.08 -10.05 16.61
CA ASP A 172 -10.32 -10.86 16.71
C ASP A 172 -10.58 -11.60 15.40
N VAL A 173 -10.41 -10.93 14.26
CA VAL A 173 -10.58 -11.55 12.94
C VAL A 173 -9.50 -12.60 12.69
N TYR A 174 -8.22 -12.32 13.01
CA TYR A 174 -7.14 -13.29 12.87
C TYR A 174 -7.43 -14.59 13.62
N PHE A 175 -7.78 -14.49 14.91
CA PHE A 175 -8.05 -15.66 15.71
C PHE A 175 -9.37 -16.37 15.34
N GLY A 176 -10.39 -15.61 14.96
CA GLY A 176 -11.65 -16.17 14.45
C GLY A 176 -11.46 -16.99 13.19
N LEU A 177 -10.69 -16.48 12.22
CA LEU A 177 -10.32 -17.21 11.00
C LEU A 177 -9.47 -18.43 11.32
N LEU A 178 -8.45 -18.29 12.18
CA LEU A 178 -7.58 -19.39 12.57
C LEU A 178 -8.35 -20.54 13.23
N LEU A 179 -9.29 -20.24 14.11
CA LEU A 179 -10.17 -21.23 14.75
C LEU A 179 -10.99 -21.99 13.69
N ARG A 180 -11.61 -21.27 12.76
CA ARG A 180 -12.40 -21.84 11.68
C ARG A 180 -11.57 -22.76 10.77
N TYR A 181 -10.33 -22.41 10.47
CA TYR A 181 -9.42 -23.28 9.71
C TYR A 181 -9.11 -24.58 10.47
N LYS A 182 -8.83 -24.49 11.77
CA LYS A 182 -8.58 -25.67 12.61
C LYS A 182 -9.79 -26.60 12.70
N GLU A 183 -11.00 -26.06 12.86
CA GLU A 183 -12.24 -26.85 12.89
C GLU A 183 -12.50 -27.58 11.57
N ARG A 184 -12.24 -26.92 10.42
CA ARG A 184 -12.37 -27.57 9.11
C ARG A 184 -11.41 -28.74 8.97
N LYS A 185 -10.16 -28.58 9.38
CA LYS A 185 -9.15 -29.64 9.31
C LYS A 185 -9.54 -30.85 10.16
N MET A 186 -9.98 -30.65 11.40
CA MET A 186 -10.45 -31.74 12.26
C MET A 186 -11.62 -32.54 11.64
N ARG A 187 -12.59 -31.85 11.04
CA ARG A 187 -13.73 -32.53 10.36
C ARG A 187 -13.32 -33.34 9.14
N THR A 188 -12.28 -32.89 8.42
CA THR A 188 -11.77 -33.64 7.26
C THR A 188 -11.02 -34.89 7.69
N ASP A 189 -10.28 -34.83 8.80
CA ASP A 189 -9.52 -35.94 9.35
C ASP A 189 -10.43 -37.02 10.02
N GLU A 190 -11.58 -36.61 10.58
CA GLU A 190 -12.58 -37.54 11.15
C GLU A 190 -13.48 -38.19 10.09
N GLY A 191 -13.52 -37.69 8.87
CA GLY A 191 -14.33 -38.19 7.76
C GLY A 191 -13.61 -39.17 6.82
N ASN A 192 -12.31 -39.41 7.04
CA ASN A 192 -11.48 -40.38 6.33
C ASN A 192 -11.14 -41.57 7.22
#